data_3f61802b748ba25664c7eccdeb752739
#
_entry.id   3f61802b748ba25664c7eccdeb752739
#
_cell.length_a   1.000
_cell.length_b   1.000
_cell.length_c   1.000
_cell.angle_alpha   90.00
_cell.angle_beta   90.00
_cell.angle_gamma   90.00
#
_symmetry.space_group_name_H-M   'P 1'
#
loop_
_entity.id
_entity.type
_entity.pdbx_description
1 polymer ?
#
loop_
_entity_poly.entity_id
_entity_poly.type
_entity_poly.pdbx_seq_one_letter_code
_entity_poly.pdbx_strand_id
1 'polypeptide(L)'
;GNKGEGKTIALNAHGDVVPPGEGWTKDPYGGEIEGGKIYGRASAVSKSDFATYTFAVRAVETLKAQLKGTVELHFTYDEEFGGELGPGWLLRHKLTKPDLLLAAGFSYQVVTAHNGCLQMEVTVHGKMAHAAIPTTGVDALQGAVHILNALYHQNTLYQAVTSKVPG
;
A
#
# COMPACT_ATOMS: atom_id res chain seq x y z
N GLY A 1 -17.00 -1.28 -22.85
CA GLY A 1 -17.37 0.02 -23.43
C GLY A 1 -16.54 0.30 -24.66
N ASN A 2 -17.09 1.03 -25.63
CA ASN A 2 -16.34 1.45 -26.81
C ASN A 2 -15.18 2.34 -26.36
N LYS A 3 -13.97 2.02 -26.80
CA LYS A 3 -12.81 2.90 -26.60
C LYS A 3 -13.06 4.17 -27.45
N GLY A 4 -13.33 5.30 -26.76
CA GLY A 4 -13.42 6.59 -27.42
C GLY A 4 -12.05 7.07 -27.91
N GLU A 5 -12.02 8.11 -28.73
CA GLU A 5 -10.79 8.76 -29.22
C GLU A 5 -10.04 9.56 -28.14
N GLY A 6 -10.61 9.69 -26.94
CA GLY A 6 -10.05 10.44 -25.82
C GLY A 6 -9.12 9.62 -24.95
N LYS A 7 -8.60 10.26 -23.91
CA LYS A 7 -7.70 9.64 -22.94
C LYS A 7 -8.39 8.57 -22.10
N THR A 8 -7.63 7.60 -21.64
CA THR A 8 -8.04 6.59 -20.67
C THR A 8 -7.63 7.03 -19.27
N ILE A 9 -8.58 7.12 -18.34
CA ILE A 9 -8.34 7.30 -16.92
C ILE A 9 -8.65 6.00 -16.19
N ALA A 10 -7.72 5.52 -15.38
CA ALA A 10 -7.94 4.41 -14.48
C ALA A 10 -8.17 4.92 -13.04
N LEU A 11 -9.16 4.36 -12.38
CA LEU A 11 -9.46 4.59 -10.97
C LEU A 11 -9.07 3.34 -10.22
N ASN A 12 -8.02 3.40 -9.42
CA ASN A 12 -7.47 2.24 -8.70
C ASN A 12 -7.79 2.31 -7.21
N ALA A 13 -8.31 1.21 -6.70
CA ALA A 13 -8.50 0.96 -5.28
C ALA A 13 -8.09 -0.49 -4.97
N HIS A 14 -7.64 -0.74 -3.73
CA HIS A 14 -7.25 -2.08 -3.31
C HIS A 14 -8.20 -2.68 -2.27
N GLY A 15 -8.41 -3.98 -2.35
CA GLY A 15 -9.30 -4.72 -1.47
C GLY A 15 -8.61 -5.52 -0.38
N ASP A 16 -7.32 -5.75 -0.53
CA ASP A 16 -6.48 -6.39 0.48
C ASP A 16 -6.23 -5.47 1.67
N VAL A 17 -5.84 -6.06 2.78
CA VAL A 17 -5.63 -5.36 4.05
C VAL A 17 -4.49 -6.00 4.81
N VAL A 18 -3.78 -5.20 5.60
CA VAL A 18 -2.86 -5.73 6.61
C VAL A 18 -3.64 -6.45 7.72
N PRO A 19 -3.04 -7.41 8.43
CA PRO A 19 -3.67 -8.05 9.59
C PRO A 19 -4.22 -7.01 10.58
N PRO A 20 -5.39 -7.23 11.18
CA PRO A 20 -6.04 -6.23 12.03
C PRO A 20 -5.28 -5.94 13.32
N GLY A 21 -4.45 -6.88 13.80
CA GLY A 21 -3.82 -6.79 15.11
C GLY A 21 -4.83 -7.01 16.24
N GLU A 22 -4.45 -6.59 17.43
CA GLU A 22 -5.25 -6.73 18.65
C GLU A 22 -5.95 -5.43 19.04
N GLY A 23 -6.85 -5.48 20.04
CA GLY A 23 -7.48 -4.30 20.65
C GLY A 23 -8.77 -3.83 19.95
N TRP A 24 -9.29 -4.56 19.00
CA TRP A 24 -10.58 -4.25 18.38
C TRP A 24 -11.74 -4.49 19.35
N THR A 25 -12.67 -3.52 19.41
CA THR A 25 -13.92 -3.63 20.18
C THR A 25 -15.08 -4.17 19.34
N LYS A 26 -14.91 -4.23 18.02
CA LYS A 26 -15.85 -4.76 17.03
C LYS A 26 -15.11 -5.73 16.12
N ASP A 27 -15.85 -6.60 15.43
CA ASP A 27 -15.23 -7.50 14.45
C ASP A 27 -14.54 -6.68 13.34
N PRO A 28 -13.21 -6.78 13.17
CA PRO A 28 -12.48 -6.03 12.16
C PRO A 28 -12.90 -6.36 10.73
N TYR A 29 -13.56 -7.49 10.52
CA TYR A 29 -14.06 -7.91 9.19
C TYR A 29 -15.59 -7.90 9.09
N GLY A 30 -16.28 -7.49 10.14
CA GLY A 30 -17.75 -7.52 10.22
C GLY A 30 -18.45 -6.43 9.41
N GLY A 31 -17.82 -5.27 9.25
CA GLY A 31 -18.46 -4.14 8.57
C GLY A 31 -19.69 -3.58 9.32
N GLU A 32 -19.69 -3.66 10.64
CA GLU A 32 -20.79 -3.21 11.48
C GLU A 32 -21.10 -1.74 11.27
N ILE A 33 -22.39 -1.41 11.19
CA ILE A 33 -22.86 -0.01 11.05
C ILE A 33 -23.52 0.42 12.36
N GLU A 34 -22.95 1.43 12.99
CA GLU A 34 -23.48 2.01 14.21
C GLU A 34 -23.25 3.54 14.22
N GLY A 35 -24.27 4.29 14.62
CA GLY A 35 -24.18 5.76 14.72
C GLY A 35 -23.80 6.45 13.40
N GLY A 36 -24.17 5.89 12.25
CA GLY A 36 -23.82 6.41 10.94
C GLY A 36 -22.37 6.18 10.51
N LYS A 37 -21.65 5.30 11.21
CA LYS A 37 -20.26 4.91 10.91
C LYS A 37 -20.18 3.44 10.56
N ILE A 38 -19.26 3.09 9.64
CA ILE A 38 -18.93 1.70 9.32
C ILE A 38 -17.63 1.36 10.03
N TYR A 39 -17.64 0.28 10.79
CA TYR A 39 -16.47 -0.21 11.52
C TYR A 39 -15.88 -1.42 10.81
N GLY A 40 -14.59 -1.37 10.52
CA GLY A 40 -13.87 -2.49 9.91
C GLY A 40 -12.49 -2.11 9.41
N ARG A 41 -11.63 -3.11 9.28
CA ARG A 41 -10.30 -2.93 8.69
C ARG A 41 -10.44 -2.47 7.25
N ALA A 42 -9.76 -1.37 6.90
CA ALA A 42 -9.78 -0.73 5.59
C ALA A 42 -11.17 -0.27 5.10
N SER A 43 -12.15 -0.08 6.01
CA SER A 43 -13.44 0.49 5.63
C SER A 43 -13.31 1.92 5.09
N ALA A 44 -12.29 2.66 5.54
CA ALA A 44 -11.98 4.00 5.02
C ALA A 44 -11.06 3.94 3.78
N VAL A 45 -9.91 3.27 3.90
CA VAL A 45 -8.94 3.13 2.81
C VAL A 45 -8.58 1.64 2.69
N SER A 46 -8.82 0.99 1.56
CA SER A 46 -9.32 1.55 0.28
C SER A 46 -10.69 0.99 -0.12
N LYS A 47 -11.41 0.27 0.78
CA LYS A 47 -12.71 -0.34 0.42
C LYS A 47 -13.81 0.68 0.16
N SER A 48 -13.77 1.85 0.82
CA SER A 48 -14.68 2.95 0.51
C SER A 48 -14.54 3.44 -0.93
N ASP A 49 -13.34 3.35 -1.49
CA ASP A 49 -13.05 3.81 -2.84
C ASP A 49 -13.65 2.89 -3.91
N PHE A 50 -13.85 1.60 -3.60
CA PHE A 50 -14.63 0.70 -4.46
C PHE A 50 -16.04 1.24 -4.67
N ALA A 51 -16.68 1.65 -3.58
CA ALA A 51 -18.01 2.26 -3.66
C ALA A 51 -17.95 3.62 -4.36
N THR A 52 -17.03 4.49 -3.94
CA THR A 52 -16.87 5.85 -4.49
C THR A 52 -16.69 5.81 -6.01
N TYR A 53 -15.75 5.02 -6.50
CA TYR A 53 -15.48 4.95 -7.94
C TYR A 53 -16.61 4.28 -8.71
N THR A 54 -17.20 3.23 -8.16
CA THR A 54 -18.37 2.58 -8.80
C THR A 54 -19.54 3.53 -8.93
N PHE A 55 -19.87 4.25 -7.87
CA PHE A 55 -20.99 5.18 -7.90
C PHE A 55 -20.70 6.42 -8.73
N ALA A 56 -19.46 6.89 -8.80
CA ALA A 56 -19.06 7.96 -9.69
C ALA A 56 -19.29 7.58 -11.17
N VAL A 57 -18.86 6.39 -11.57
CA VAL A 57 -19.10 5.90 -12.94
C VAL A 57 -20.59 5.74 -13.22
N ARG A 58 -21.37 5.16 -12.28
CA ARG A 58 -22.82 5.05 -12.41
C ARG A 58 -23.53 6.40 -12.54
N ALA A 59 -23.06 7.41 -11.81
CA ALA A 59 -23.60 8.76 -11.92
C ALA A 59 -23.38 9.34 -13.33
N VAL A 60 -22.18 9.17 -13.88
CA VAL A 60 -21.86 9.58 -15.26
C VAL A 60 -22.75 8.89 -16.28
N GLU A 61 -22.97 7.57 -16.13
CA GLU A 61 -23.85 6.78 -16.98
C GLU A 61 -25.32 7.25 -16.87
N THR A 62 -25.78 7.50 -15.64
CA THR A 62 -27.16 7.97 -15.38
C THR A 62 -27.43 9.35 -16.01
N LEU A 63 -26.44 10.23 -15.96
CA LEU A 63 -26.51 11.54 -16.55
C LEU A 63 -26.37 11.50 -18.09
N LYS A 64 -26.13 10.32 -18.66
CA LYS A 64 -25.85 10.13 -20.09
C LYS A 64 -24.78 11.08 -20.62
N ALA A 65 -23.79 11.38 -19.77
CA ALA A 65 -22.68 12.24 -20.14
C ALA A 65 -21.90 11.60 -21.30
N GLN A 66 -21.71 12.38 -22.36
CA GLN A 66 -20.94 11.94 -23.52
C GLN A 66 -19.45 12.05 -23.20
N LEU A 67 -18.85 10.95 -22.82
CA LEU A 67 -17.41 10.86 -22.62
C LEU A 67 -16.72 10.54 -23.95
N LYS A 68 -15.67 11.29 -24.28
CA LYS A 68 -14.82 11.00 -25.44
C LYS A 68 -13.76 9.96 -25.13
N GLY A 69 -13.42 9.79 -23.86
CA GLY A 69 -12.39 8.88 -23.37
C GLY A 69 -12.97 7.61 -22.75
N THR A 70 -12.10 6.87 -22.06
CA THR A 70 -12.41 5.64 -21.36
C THR A 70 -12.15 5.79 -19.87
N VAL A 71 -13.07 5.27 -19.05
CA VAL A 71 -12.84 5.11 -17.60
C VAL A 71 -12.68 3.63 -17.31
N GLU A 72 -11.58 3.26 -16.67
CA GLU A 72 -11.30 1.90 -16.19
C GLU A 72 -11.40 1.88 -14.66
N LEU A 73 -12.07 0.86 -14.11
CA LEU A 73 -12.06 0.59 -12.67
C LEU A 73 -11.09 -0.55 -12.40
N HIS A 74 -10.05 -0.27 -11.63
CA HIS A 74 -9.05 -1.26 -11.22
C HIS A 74 -9.25 -1.56 -9.75
N PHE A 75 -9.94 -2.64 -9.46
CA PHE A 75 -10.11 -3.18 -8.11
C PHE A 75 -9.11 -4.31 -7.92
N THR A 76 -7.96 -3.96 -7.36
CA THR A 76 -6.82 -4.85 -7.24
C THR A 76 -6.66 -5.36 -5.82
N TYR A 77 -5.88 -6.40 -5.67
CA TYR A 77 -5.46 -6.95 -4.39
C TYR A 77 -3.94 -7.09 -4.44
N ASP A 78 -3.24 -7.04 -3.29
CA ASP A 78 -1.78 -7.09 -3.17
C ASP A 78 -1.08 -5.72 -3.01
N GLU A 79 -1.83 -4.64 -2.80
CA GLU A 79 -1.23 -3.31 -2.59
C GLU A 79 -0.36 -3.28 -1.34
N GLU A 80 -0.86 -3.86 -0.25
CA GLU A 80 -0.20 -3.90 1.07
C GLU A 80 1.08 -4.77 1.07
N PHE A 81 1.28 -5.56 0.02
CA PHE A 81 2.45 -6.44 -0.15
C PHE A 81 3.31 -6.08 -1.37
N GLY A 82 3.15 -4.87 -1.92
CA GLY A 82 4.00 -4.31 -2.97
C GLY A 82 3.39 -4.25 -4.36
N GLY A 83 2.19 -4.76 -4.57
CA GLY A 83 1.42 -4.59 -5.81
C GLY A 83 1.87 -5.40 -7.01
N GLU A 84 2.71 -6.40 -6.83
CA GLU A 84 3.27 -7.21 -7.92
C GLU A 84 2.25 -8.15 -8.57
N LEU A 85 1.35 -8.73 -7.77
CA LEU A 85 0.33 -9.69 -8.20
C LEU A 85 -0.96 -9.02 -8.66
N GLY A 86 -1.23 -7.81 -8.21
CA GLY A 86 -2.37 -7.00 -8.58
C GLY A 86 -2.04 -6.03 -9.72
N PRO A 87 -1.79 -4.75 -9.43
CA PRO A 87 -1.56 -3.73 -10.46
C PRO A 87 -0.34 -4.03 -11.32
N GLY A 88 0.75 -4.54 -10.75
CA GLY A 88 1.95 -4.92 -11.48
C GLY A 88 1.67 -6.02 -12.50
N TRP A 89 0.86 -7.02 -12.13
CA TRP A 89 0.46 -8.08 -13.04
C TRP A 89 -0.34 -7.56 -14.24
N LEU A 90 -1.30 -6.65 -14.00
CA LEU A 90 -2.10 -6.02 -15.05
C LEU A 90 -1.22 -5.30 -16.08
N LEU A 91 -0.22 -4.56 -15.61
CA LEU A 91 0.69 -3.81 -16.46
C LEU A 91 1.62 -4.74 -17.25
N ARG A 92 2.22 -5.75 -16.61
CA ARG A 92 3.11 -6.72 -17.28
C ARG A 92 2.39 -7.51 -18.38
N HIS A 93 1.13 -7.85 -18.16
CA HIS A 93 0.32 -8.57 -19.15
C HIS A 93 -0.38 -7.64 -20.15
N LYS A 94 -0.09 -6.34 -20.09
CA LYS A 94 -0.65 -5.33 -21.02
C LYS A 94 -2.18 -5.33 -21.08
N LEU A 95 -2.83 -5.66 -19.97
CA LEU A 95 -4.28 -5.67 -19.87
C LEU A 95 -4.84 -4.26 -19.71
N THR A 96 -4.02 -3.33 -19.29
CA THR A 96 -4.34 -1.92 -19.15
C THR A 96 -3.16 -1.05 -19.56
N LYS A 97 -3.45 0.14 -20.07
CA LYS A 97 -2.47 1.18 -20.37
C LYS A 97 -3.17 2.54 -20.27
N PRO A 98 -3.48 3.01 -19.07
CA PRO A 98 -4.14 4.28 -18.88
C PRO A 98 -3.18 5.46 -19.16
N ASP A 99 -3.74 6.58 -19.63
CA ASP A 99 -3.02 7.85 -19.74
C ASP A 99 -2.90 8.56 -18.39
N LEU A 100 -3.87 8.34 -17.52
CA LEU A 100 -3.95 8.91 -16.18
C LEU A 100 -4.41 7.83 -15.19
N LEU A 101 -3.85 7.86 -14.00
CA LEU A 101 -4.24 7.01 -12.89
C LEU A 101 -4.62 7.87 -11.68
N LEU A 102 -5.78 7.62 -11.11
CA LEU A 102 -6.19 8.11 -9.81
C LEU A 102 -6.18 6.95 -8.83
N ALA A 103 -5.28 6.99 -7.87
CA ALA A 103 -5.19 6.00 -6.80
C ALA A 103 -5.82 6.55 -5.51
N ALA A 104 -6.38 5.64 -4.73
CA ALA A 104 -6.89 5.94 -3.40
C ALA A 104 -5.80 6.47 -2.45
N GLY A 105 -6.16 7.32 -1.50
CA GLY A 105 -5.22 7.90 -0.54
C GLY A 105 -5.88 8.36 0.74
N PHE A 106 -5.07 8.84 1.69
CA PHE A 106 -5.53 9.24 3.03
C PHE A 106 -5.98 10.69 3.13
N SER A 107 -5.67 11.51 2.15
CA SER A 107 -5.89 12.95 2.22
C SER A 107 -6.74 13.47 1.08
N TYR A 108 -7.37 14.64 1.30
CA TYR A 108 -8.06 15.38 0.25
C TYR A 108 -7.11 16.25 -0.58
N GLN A 109 -5.88 15.77 -0.78
CA GLN A 109 -4.82 16.45 -1.50
C GLN A 109 -4.32 15.59 -2.65
N VAL A 110 -3.85 16.22 -3.71
CA VAL A 110 -3.11 15.51 -4.75
C VAL A 110 -1.68 15.31 -4.27
N VAL A 111 -1.33 14.06 -3.99
CA VAL A 111 0.03 13.69 -3.59
C VAL A 111 0.91 13.60 -4.83
N THR A 112 1.95 14.41 -4.89
CA THR A 112 2.86 14.50 -6.05
C THR A 112 4.10 13.63 -5.90
N ALA A 113 4.41 13.19 -4.70
CA ALA A 113 5.52 12.31 -4.39
C ALA A 113 5.28 11.56 -3.07
N HIS A 114 5.92 10.43 -2.88
CA HIS A 114 5.91 9.68 -1.63
C HIS A 114 7.28 9.04 -1.37
N ASN A 115 7.53 8.67 -0.13
CA ASN A 115 8.75 7.96 0.24
C ASN A 115 8.73 6.53 -0.31
N GLY A 116 9.92 6.02 -0.64
CA GLY A 116 10.09 4.60 -0.90
C GLY A 116 9.98 3.79 0.39
N CYS A 117 9.69 2.51 0.26
CA CYS A 117 9.67 1.54 1.34
C CYS A 117 10.67 0.43 1.05
N LEU A 118 11.47 0.06 2.05
CA LEU A 118 12.35 -1.09 2.01
C LEU A 118 12.04 -1.98 3.22
N GLN A 119 11.55 -3.18 2.95
CA GLN A 119 11.35 -4.21 3.97
C GLN A 119 12.53 -5.17 3.91
N MET A 120 13.13 -5.47 5.05
CA MET A 120 14.28 -6.36 5.15
C MET A 120 14.05 -7.39 6.25
N GLU A 121 14.42 -8.62 5.98
CA GLU A 121 14.59 -9.64 6.98
C GLU A 121 16.10 -9.88 7.18
N VAL A 122 16.55 -9.83 8.43
CA VAL A 122 17.95 -10.04 8.77
C VAL A 122 18.06 -11.21 9.73
N THR A 123 18.69 -12.29 9.28
CA THR A 123 18.96 -13.47 10.09
C THR A 123 20.41 -13.46 10.54
N VAL A 124 20.64 -13.50 11.85
CA VAL A 124 21.98 -13.56 12.44
C VAL A 124 22.23 -14.95 12.98
N HIS A 125 23.23 -15.64 12.43
CA HIS A 125 23.61 -16.98 12.83
C HIS A 125 24.63 -16.94 13.96
N GLY A 126 24.34 -17.65 15.04
CA GLY A 126 25.21 -17.84 16.18
C GLY A 126 25.80 -19.25 16.26
N LYS A 127 26.68 -19.45 17.22
CA LYS A 127 27.24 -20.77 17.58
C LYS A 127 27.20 -20.91 19.07
N MET A 128 26.56 -21.97 19.56
CA MET A 128 26.51 -22.29 20.98
C MET A 128 27.90 -22.61 21.53
N ALA A 129 28.20 -22.16 22.75
CA ALA A 129 29.39 -22.48 23.49
C ALA A 129 29.04 -22.78 24.94
N HIS A 130 29.94 -23.52 25.63
CA HIS A 130 29.85 -23.71 27.07
C HIS A 130 30.15 -22.37 27.78
N ALA A 131 29.41 -22.04 28.83
CA ALA A 131 29.56 -20.79 29.57
C ALA A 131 30.97 -20.53 30.10
N ALA A 132 31.73 -21.56 30.42
CA ALA A 132 33.13 -21.46 30.90
C ALA A 132 34.14 -21.14 29.78
N ILE A 133 33.77 -21.31 28.50
CA ILE A 133 34.63 -21.06 27.34
C ILE A 133 33.88 -20.33 26.23
N PRO A 134 33.33 -19.13 26.51
CA PRO A 134 32.45 -18.43 25.60
C PRO A 134 33.11 -18.06 24.27
N THR A 135 34.43 -17.95 24.25
CA THR A 135 35.22 -17.61 23.05
C THR A 135 35.16 -18.67 21.94
N THR A 136 34.63 -19.86 22.23
CA THR A 136 34.43 -20.92 21.23
C THR A 136 33.09 -20.81 20.50
N GLY A 137 32.24 -19.90 20.94
CA GLY A 137 30.93 -19.61 20.37
C GLY A 137 30.90 -18.35 19.53
N VAL A 138 29.70 -18.06 19.02
CA VAL A 138 29.35 -16.80 18.33
C VAL A 138 28.03 -16.30 18.89
N ASP A 139 28.05 -15.14 19.49
CA ASP A 139 26.85 -14.52 20.05
C ASP A 139 26.03 -13.81 18.92
N ALA A 140 24.93 -14.44 18.54
CA ALA A 140 24.04 -13.89 17.53
C ALA A 140 23.38 -12.59 17.97
N LEU A 141 23.07 -12.43 19.25
CA LEU A 141 22.46 -11.20 19.77
C LEU A 141 23.44 -10.03 19.67
N GLN A 142 24.72 -10.23 20.01
CA GLN A 142 25.75 -9.23 19.82
C GLN A 142 25.86 -8.82 18.35
N GLY A 143 25.85 -9.80 17.43
CA GLY A 143 25.81 -9.52 15.99
C GLY A 143 24.62 -8.71 15.57
N ALA A 144 23.42 -9.03 16.06
CA ALA A 144 22.20 -8.29 15.79
C ALA A 144 22.28 -6.84 16.31
N VAL A 145 22.84 -6.64 17.51
CA VAL A 145 23.03 -5.27 18.07
C VAL A 145 23.96 -4.43 17.19
N HIS A 146 25.02 -5.01 16.65
CA HIS A 146 25.89 -4.28 15.73
C HIS A 146 25.16 -3.85 14.45
N ILE A 147 24.35 -4.72 13.88
CA ILE A 147 23.53 -4.40 12.69
C ILE A 147 22.52 -3.31 13.02
N LEU A 148 21.79 -3.41 14.14
CA LEU A 148 20.84 -2.40 14.57
C LEU A 148 21.49 -1.03 14.75
N ASN A 149 22.65 -0.97 15.39
CA ASN A 149 23.39 0.29 15.56
C ASN A 149 23.81 0.90 14.22
N ALA A 150 24.23 0.09 13.25
CA ALA A 150 24.54 0.57 11.91
C ALA A 150 23.31 1.13 11.20
N LEU A 151 22.14 0.48 11.34
CA LEU A 151 20.86 0.97 10.79
C LEU A 151 20.41 2.28 11.46
N TYR A 152 20.53 2.41 12.77
CA TYR A 152 20.25 3.67 13.48
C TYR A 152 21.17 4.79 13.02
N HIS A 153 22.44 4.51 12.85
CA HIS A 153 23.37 5.50 12.30
C HIS A 153 22.97 5.93 10.89
N GLN A 154 22.65 4.97 10.02
CA GLN A 154 22.19 5.26 8.66
C GLN A 154 20.88 6.07 8.66
N ASN A 155 19.94 5.77 9.56
CA ASN A 155 18.72 6.55 9.72
C ASN A 155 19.02 8.01 10.07
N THR A 156 20.00 8.27 10.94
CA THR A 156 20.44 9.64 11.27
C THR A 156 20.96 10.39 10.03
N LEU A 157 21.71 9.69 9.18
CA LEU A 157 22.19 10.29 7.92
C LEU A 157 21.02 10.60 6.96
N TYR A 158 20.05 9.72 6.86
CA TYR A 158 18.89 9.93 6.00
C TYR A 158 17.98 11.07 6.45
N GLN A 159 17.91 11.38 7.75
CA GLN A 159 17.15 12.53 8.26
C GLN A 159 17.66 13.87 7.69
N ALA A 160 18.91 13.93 7.25
CA ALA A 160 19.50 15.11 6.62
C ALA A 160 19.23 15.18 5.10
N VAL A 161 18.66 14.13 4.51
CA VAL A 161 18.36 14.10 3.08
C VAL A 161 17.00 14.72 2.83
N THR A 162 16.97 15.79 2.03
CA THR A 162 15.73 16.46 1.63
C THR A 162 15.31 16.03 0.24
N SER A 163 14.00 15.97 0.03
CA SER A 163 13.44 15.72 -1.30
C SER A 163 13.83 16.84 -2.27
N LYS A 164 14.10 16.48 -3.53
CA LYS A 164 14.23 17.44 -4.63
C LYS A 164 12.88 17.80 -5.25
N VAL A 165 11.81 17.11 -4.84
CA VAL A 165 10.45 17.40 -5.28
C VAL A 165 9.89 18.47 -4.34
N PRO A 166 9.44 19.63 -4.85
CA PRO A 166 8.77 20.63 -4.03
C PRO A 166 7.49 20.04 -3.44
N GLY A 167 7.33 20.14 -2.13
CA GLY A 167 6.16 19.68 -1.39
C GLY A 167 5.58 20.78 -0.54
#